data_c0f8ccd35b1326b4c0e43c17d98197ec
#
_entry.id   c0f8ccd35b1326b4c0e43c17d98197ec
#
_cell.length_a   1.000
_cell.length_b   1.000
_cell.length_c   1.000
_cell.angle_alpha   90.00
_cell.angle_beta   90.00
_cell.angle_gamma   90.00
#
_symmetry.space_group_name_H-M   'P 1'
#
loop_
_entity.id
_entity.type
_entity.pdbx_description
1 polymer ?
#
loop_
_entity_poly.entity_id
_entity_poly.type
_entity_poly.pdbx_seq_one_letter_code
_entity_poly.pdbx_strand_id
1 'polypeptide(L)'
;CPVGAMEMSTLDKEGAQKAVWDYTAALPEVRNPFGVTSVKNSQFNQPLLEFNGACPGCGETPYAKLVTQLFGDRMFIATATGCSQVWATCFPSMPYTPIRRVMARP
;
A
#
# COMPACT_ATOMS: atom_id res chain seq x y z
N CYS A 1 9.09 20.40 -0.58
CA CYS A 1 8.20 20.44 -1.76
C CYS A 1 8.22 21.84 -2.38
N PRO A 2 8.56 22.02 -3.66
CA PRO A 2 8.71 23.36 -4.27
C PRO A 2 7.38 24.11 -4.43
N VAL A 3 6.27 23.40 -4.37
CA VAL A 3 4.91 23.99 -4.50
C VAL A 3 4.15 24.08 -3.18
N GLY A 4 4.81 23.82 -2.05
CA GLY A 4 4.20 23.91 -0.73
C GLY A 4 3.07 22.89 -0.44
N ALA A 5 2.94 21.84 -1.26
CA ALA A 5 1.91 20.80 -1.07
C ALA A 5 2.16 19.89 0.13
N MET A 6 3.41 19.88 0.64
CA MET A 6 3.82 19.11 1.82
C MET A 6 4.42 20.08 2.84
N GLU A 7 3.85 20.10 4.04
CA GLU A 7 4.28 20.93 5.14
C GLU A 7 4.45 20.07 6.39
N MET A 8 5.46 20.37 7.20
CA MET A 8 5.65 19.74 8.51
C MET A 8 4.76 20.41 9.54
N SER A 9 3.97 19.61 10.27
CA SER A 9 3.11 20.08 11.35
C SER A 9 3.34 19.28 12.63
N THR A 10 2.93 19.79 13.78
CA THR A 10 3.00 19.05 15.04
C THR A 10 1.80 18.12 15.19
N LEU A 11 1.99 17.00 15.88
CA LEU A 11 0.91 16.05 16.16
C LEU A 11 -0.24 16.68 16.95
N ASP A 12 0.08 17.59 17.87
CA ASP A 12 -0.94 18.27 18.67
C ASP A 12 -1.90 19.10 17.80
N LYS A 13 -1.36 19.76 16.78
CA LYS A 13 -2.14 20.56 15.83
C LYS A 13 -3.01 19.66 14.92
N GLU A 14 -2.49 18.52 14.51
CA GLU A 14 -3.13 17.62 13.56
C GLU A 14 -3.87 16.46 14.24
N GLY A 15 -3.95 16.43 15.56
CA GLY A 15 -4.54 15.31 16.31
C GLY A 15 -5.98 14.95 15.90
N ALA A 16 -6.76 15.93 15.44
CA ALA A 16 -8.11 15.70 14.93
C ALA A 16 -8.14 14.81 13.66
N GLN A 17 -7.06 14.83 12.87
CA GLN A 17 -6.96 14.02 11.65
C GLN A 17 -6.89 12.53 11.94
N LYS A 18 -6.49 12.13 13.15
CA LYS A 18 -6.47 10.72 13.55
C LYS A 18 -7.84 10.06 13.43
N ALA A 19 -8.90 10.73 13.88
CA ALA A 19 -10.26 10.19 13.78
C ALA A 19 -10.71 10.02 12.33
N VAL A 20 -10.32 10.94 11.45
CA VAL A 20 -10.59 10.86 10.01
C VAL A 20 -9.83 9.70 9.38
N TRP A 21 -8.57 9.51 9.77
CA TRP A 21 -7.76 8.37 9.32
C TRP A 21 -8.37 7.03 9.76
N ASP A 22 -8.70 6.90 11.03
CA ASP A 22 -9.28 5.68 11.60
C ASP A 22 -10.60 5.33 10.90
N TYR A 23 -11.44 6.34 10.61
CA TYR A 23 -12.66 6.16 9.85
C TYR A 23 -12.38 5.67 8.41
N THR A 24 -11.46 6.31 7.70
CA THR A 24 -11.12 5.94 6.33
C THR A 24 -10.52 4.54 6.24
N ALA A 25 -9.66 4.20 7.21
CA ALA A 25 -9.04 2.87 7.27
C ALA A 25 -10.03 1.74 7.61
N ALA A 26 -11.16 2.09 8.26
CA ALA A 26 -12.23 1.16 8.60
C ALA A 26 -13.27 0.98 7.48
N LEU A 27 -13.21 1.78 6.40
CA LEU A 27 -14.16 1.62 5.30
C LEU A 27 -14.04 0.24 4.65
N PRO A 28 -15.17 -0.41 4.35
CA PRO A 28 -15.17 -1.71 3.70
C PRO A 28 -14.62 -1.57 2.27
N GLU A 29 -13.89 -2.58 1.84
CA GLU A 29 -13.43 -2.65 0.47
C GLU A 29 -14.61 -2.74 -0.50
N VAL A 30 -14.59 -1.91 -1.52
CA VAL A 30 -15.55 -1.95 -2.61
C VAL A 30 -15.01 -2.85 -3.71
N ARG A 31 -15.83 -3.80 -4.17
CA ARG A 31 -15.46 -4.66 -5.29
C ARG A 31 -15.18 -3.79 -6.53
N ASN A 32 -14.07 -4.04 -7.17
CA ASN A 32 -13.73 -3.38 -8.44
C ASN A 32 -14.81 -3.67 -9.49
N PRO A 33 -15.54 -2.65 -9.96
CA PRO A 33 -16.60 -2.85 -10.96
C PRO A 33 -16.06 -3.02 -12.39
N PHE A 34 -14.75 -2.82 -12.59
CA PHE A 34 -14.11 -2.89 -13.90
C PHE A 34 -13.36 -4.21 -14.09
N GLY A 35 -13.29 -4.66 -15.32
CA GLY A 35 -12.44 -5.80 -15.67
C GLY A 35 -10.95 -5.45 -15.50
N VAL A 36 -10.16 -6.40 -15.02
CA VAL A 36 -8.71 -6.21 -14.74
C VAL A 36 -7.81 -6.36 -15.97
N THR A 37 -8.36 -6.28 -17.15
CA THR A 37 -7.63 -6.48 -18.41
C THR A 37 -6.73 -5.33 -18.82
N SER A 38 -6.86 -4.17 -18.16
CA SER A 38 -5.98 -3.02 -18.36
C SER A 38 -5.34 -2.58 -17.04
N VAL A 39 -4.15 -1.99 -17.12
CA VAL A 39 -3.44 -1.45 -15.94
C VAL A 39 -4.29 -0.41 -15.21
N LYS A 40 -4.99 0.46 -15.96
CA LYS A 40 -5.88 1.46 -15.37
C LYS A 40 -6.96 0.81 -14.50
N ASN A 41 -7.63 -0.20 -15.01
CA ASN A 41 -8.73 -0.85 -14.28
C ASN A 41 -8.21 -1.71 -13.11
N SER A 42 -7.03 -2.34 -13.25
CA SER A 42 -6.41 -3.12 -12.16
C SER A 42 -6.08 -2.27 -10.94
N GLN A 43 -5.88 -0.94 -11.12
CA GLN A 43 -5.58 -0.02 -10.01
C GLN A 43 -6.76 0.23 -9.06
N PHE A 44 -7.99 -0.16 -9.44
CA PHE A 44 -9.14 -0.17 -8.53
C PHE A 44 -9.21 -1.40 -7.62
N ASN A 45 -8.35 -2.39 -7.83
CA ASN A 45 -8.22 -3.50 -6.89
C ASN A 45 -7.47 -3.04 -5.64
N GLN A 46 -7.80 -3.64 -4.49
CA GLN A 46 -7.07 -3.39 -3.27
C GLN A 46 -5.60 -3.77 -3.44
N PRO A 47 -4.66 -2.85 -3.22
CA PRO A 47 -3.24 -3.18 -3.20
C PRO A 47 -2.92 -3.99 -1.94
N LEU A 48 -2.02 -4.97 -2.08
CA LEU A 48 -1.48 -5.73 -0.95
C LEU A 48 -0.06 -5.28 -0.59
N LEU A 49 0.37 -4.17 -1.15
CA LEU A 49 1.57 -3.41 -0.80
C LEU A 49 1.18 -1.96 -0.60
N GLU A 50 1.28 -1.45 0.63
CA GLU A 50 0.98 -0.06 0.98
C GLU A 50 1.96 0.48 2.02
N PHE A 51 2.17 1.80 2.01
CA PHE A 51 2.96 2.50 3.03
C PHE A 51 4.40 1.96 3.18
N ASN A 52 5.03 1.64 2.06
CA ASN A 52 6.41 1.17 2.06
C ASN A 52 7.40 2.30 2.40
N GLY A 53 8.56 1.91 2.93
CA GLY A 53 9.63 2.83 3.29
C GLY A 53 10.63 3.12 2.17
N ALA A 54 10.26 2.90 0.90
CA ALA A 54 11.14 3.19 -0.24
C ALA A 54 11.32 4.70 -0.46
N CYS A 55 12.31 5.06 -1.25
CA CYS A 55 12.58 6.46 -1.60
C CYS A 55 11.39 7.11 -2.30
N PRO A 56 11.15 8.42 -2.13
CA PRO A 56 10.16 9.15 -2.89
C PRO A 56 10.39 9.01 -4.40
N GLY A 57 9.35 8.59 -5.13
CA GLY A 57 9.47 8.35 -6.58
C GLY A 57 10.23 7.07 -6.97
N CYS A 58 10.40 6.11 -6.05
CA CYS A 58 11.02 4.83 -6.36
C CYS A 58 10.32 4.14 -7.53
N GLY A 59 11.08 3.72 -8.54
CA GLY A 59 10.54 3.05 -9.72
C GLY A 59 10.16 1.58 -9.52
N GLU A 60 10.58 0.95 -8.42
CA GLU A 60 10.30 -0.45 -8.12
C GLU A 60 8.93 -0.67 -7.48
N THR A 61 8.54 0.19 -6.56
CA THR A 61 7.32 0.01 -5.75
C THR A 61 6.02 -0.01 -6.55
N PRO A 62 5.83 0.76 -7.65
CA PRO A 62 4.65 0.65 -8.49
C PRO A 62 4.48 -0.73 -9.13
N TYR A 63 5.56 -1.38 -9.54
CA TYR A 63 5.53 -2.73 -10.09
C TYR A 63 5.17 -3.76 -9.03
N ALA A 64 5.79 -3.69 -7.85
CA ALA A 64 5.47 -4.56 -6.74
C ALA A 64 4.00 -4.41 -6.32
N LYS A 65 3.48 -3.18 -6.26
CA LYS A 65 2.06 -2.90 -5.99
C LYS A 65 1.16 -3.55 -7.04
N LEU A 66 1.43 -3.34 -8.32
CA LEU A 66 0.63 -3.91 -9.43
C LEU A 66 0.61 -5.44 -9.39
N VAL A 67 1.75 -6.07 -9.17
CA VAL A 67 1.85 -7.53 -9.07
C VAL A 67 1.04 -8.05 -7.89
N THR A 68 1.07 -7.38 -6.75
CA THR A 68 0.24 -7.76 -5.58
C THR A 68 -1.25 -7.56 -5.82
N GLN A 69 -1.65 -6.55 -6.58
CA GLN A 69 -3.06 -6.34 -6.95
C GLN A 69 -3.61 -7.43 -7.88
N LEU A 70 -2.76 -8.01 -8.72
CA LEU A 70 -3.15 -9.04 -9.69
C LEU A 70 -3.03 -10.47 -9.14
N PHE A 71 -2.03 -10.73 -8.34
CA PHE A 71 -1.64 -12.10 -7.95
C PHE A 71 -1.39 -12.28 -6.45
N GLY A 72 -1.53 -11.24 -5.65
CA GLY A 72 -1.11 -11.24 -4.26
C GLY A 72 -1.76 -12.31 -3.37
N ASP A 73 -2.98 -12.74 -3.73
CA ASP A 73 -3.72 -13.79 -3.03
C ASP A 73 -3.09 -15.19 -3.16
N ARG A 74 -2.23 -15.39 -4.14
CA ARG A 74 -1.65 -16.69 -4.50
C ARG A 74 -0.15 -16.64 -4.82
N MET A 75 0.54 -15.56 -4.45
CA MET A 75 1.97 -15.42 -4.68
C MET A 75 2.78 -15.60 -3.40
N PHE A 76 3.97 -16.12 -3.54
CA PHE A 76 5.00 -16.13 -2.51
C PHE A 76 6.04 -15.08 -2.87
N ILE A 77 6.48 -14.31 -1.88
CA ILE A 77 7.48 -13.27 -2.06
C ILE A 77 8.74 -13.70 -1.34
N ALA A 78 9.83 -13.85 -2.09
CA ALA A 78 11.16 -14.03 -1.55
C ALA A 78 12.02 -12.84 -1.95
N THR A 79 12.59 -12.16 -0.97
CA THR A 79 13.47 -11.01 -1.20
C THR A 79 14.92 -11.43 -0.96
N ALA A 80 15.80 -10.94 -1.82
CA ALA A 80 17.25 -11.06 -1.65
C ALA A 80 17.84 -9.69 -1.31
N THR A 81 19.14 -9.64 -1.03
CA THR A 81 19.85 -8.41 -0.67
C THR A 81 19.60 -7.31 -1.71
N GLY A 82 18.99 -6.22 -1.28
CA GLY A 82 18.63 -5.08 -2.12
C GLY A 82 17.64 -4.16 -1.44
N CYS A 83 17.17 -3.13 -2.15
CA CYS A 83 16.24 -2.15 -1.60
C CYS A 83 14.92 -2.80 -1.14
N SER A 84 14.38 -3.72 -1.91
CA SER A 84 13.13 -4.43 -1.56
C SER A 84 13.26 -5.26 -0.28
N GLN A 85 14.42 -5.83 0.01
CA GLN A 85 14.66 -6.46 1.30
C GLN A 85 14.61 -5.44 2.44
N VAL A 86 15.23 -4.28 2.26
CA VAL A 86 15.30 -3.25 3.30
C VAL A 86 13.91 -2.70 3.63
N TRP A 87 13.19 -2.20 2.65
CA TRP A 87 11.88 -1.60 2.92
C TRP A 87 10.74 -2.60 3.15
N ALA A 88 10.93 -3.89 2.80
CA ALA A 88 9.91 -4.92 3.01
C ALA A 88 10.09 -5.71 4.31
N THR A 89 11.30 -5.81 4.88
CA THR A 89 11.56 -6.70 6.02
C THR A 89 12.31 -6.06 7.18
N CYS A 90 13.08 -5.01 6.94
CA CYS A 90 13.97 -4.42 7.95
C CYS A 90 13.40 -3.17 8.63
N PHE A 91 12.32 -2.60 8.14
CA PHE A 91 11.65 -1.46 8.75
C PHE A 91 10.63 -1.92 9.82
N PRO A 92 10.24 -1.02 10.74
CA PRO A 92 9.35 -1.39 11.85
C PRO A 92 7.95 -1.84 11.41
N SER A 93 7.58 -1.58 10.16
CA SER A 93 6.30 -2.02 9.61
C SER A 93 6.50 -2.72 8.27
N MET A 94 5.95 -3.91 8.13
CA MET A 94 5.95 -4.63 6.87
C MET A 94 4.88 -4.04 5.95
N PRO A 95 5.23 -3.62 4.72
CA PRO A 95 4.29 -2.96 3.80
C PRO A 95 3.33 -3.93 3.10
N TYR A 96 3.57 -5.25 3.20
CA TYR A 96 2.68 -6.26 2.63
C TYR A 96 1.55 -6.63 3.57
N THR A 97 0.34 -6.72 3.03
CA THR A 97 -0.84 -7.15 3.79
C THR A 97 -0.75 -8.64 4.16
N PRO A 98 -0.98 -9.03 5.42
CA PRO A 98 -1.00 -10.43 5.82
C PRO A 98 -2.07 -11.24 5.08
N ILE A 99 -1.73 -12.45 4.67
CA ILE A 99 -2.62 -13.38 3.92
C ILE A 99 -3.95 -13.63 4.64
N ARG A 100 -4.00 -13.58 5.96
CA ARG A 100 -5.25 -13.76 6.72
C ARG A 100 -6.36 -12.77 6.35
N ARG A 101 -6.02 -11.56 5.93
CA ARG A 101 -7.00 -10.57 5.48
C ARG A 101 -7.57 -10.91 4.10
N VAL A 102 -6.77 -11.56 3.27
CA VAL A 102 -7.15 -11.95 1.91
C VAL A 102 -8.00 -13.20 1.90
N MET A 103 -7.70 -14.17 2.78
CA MET A 103 -8.46 -15.42 2.88
C MET A 103 -9.82 -15.30 3.64
N ALA A 104 -10.03 -14.21 4.34
CA ALA A 104 -11.28 -13.95 5.08
C ALA A 104 -12.36 -13.25 4.23
N ARG A 105 -12.19 -13.17 2.92
CA ARG A 105 -13.18 -12.59 2.01
C ARG A 105 -14.09 -13.68 1.49
N PRO A 106 -15.42 -13.54 1.67
CA PRO A 106 -16.41 -14.41 1.07
C PRO A 106 -16.43 -14.25 -0.46
#